data_e0d25ebaa4dc8210afc1bee917093be6
#
_entry.id   e0d25ebaa4dc8210afc1bee917093be6
#
_cell.length_a   1.000
_cell.length_b   1.000
_cell.length_c   1.000
_cell.angle_alpha   90.00
_cell.angle_beta   90.00
_cell.angle_gamma   90.00
#
_symmetry.space_group_name_H-M   'P 1'
#
loop_
_entity.id
_entity.type
_entity.pdbx_description
1 polymer ?
#
loop_
_entity_poly.entity_id
_entity_poly.type
_entity_poly.pdbx_seq_one_letter_code
_entity_poly.pdbx_strand_id
1 'polypeptide(L)'
;MHVLIIMLAFIIFSPIGAAEASVDLGVSIGEEGLKGFYLAVENYYRVPEREVVVVRDRHIPDEEIPVVFFLAQRAHARPSAIIDFRLAGRSWLDISLHFGLGPEIFYVPVRETVVVGPPYGKAYGHYKKKPKKQWRTIVLSDADVVNLVNLRFISDHYKYKPEKVMKLREGGKNFVAINDEVIKEKKGGKGKVKEKGESGKRGDGKEKNKGKEKGNGNGNGKGKGKK
;
A
#
# COMPACT_ATOMS: atom_id res chain seq x y z
N MET A 1 46.03 1.88 66.92
CA MET A 1 45.29 0.94 66.03
C MET A 1 44.31 1.76 65.21
N HIS A 2 44.69 2.05 63.98
CA HIS A 2 43.84 2.81 63.08
C HIS A 2 43.28 1.82 62.07
N VAL A 3 41.98 1.61 62.11
CA VAL A 3 41.24 0.78 61.10
C VAL A 3 40.89 1.66 59.89
N LEU A 4 41.55 1.42 58.76
CA LEU A 4 41.30 2.07 57.48
C LEU A 4 40.15 1.34 56.82
N ILE A 5 38.97 1.99 56.73
CA ILE A 5 37.81 1.48 56.00
C ILE A 5 37.95 1.94 54.54
N ILE A 6 38.27 0.99 53.65
CA ILE A 6 38.27 1.22 52.20
C ILE A 6 36.83 1.03 51.69
N MET A 7 36.16 2.14 51.34
CA MET A 7 34.89 2.13 50.61
C MET A 7 35.15 1.83 49.13
N LEU A 8 34.81 0.63 48.71
CA LEU A 8 34.85 0.23 47.30
C LEU A 8 33.59 0.76 46.58
N ALA A 9 33.73 1.81 45.83
CA ALA A 9 32.64 2.31 45.00
C ALA A 9 32.46 1.41 43.77
N PHE A 10 31.38 0.64 43.76
CA PHE A 10 30.95 -0.14 42.60
C PHE A 10 30.27 0.81 41.59
N ILE A 11 30.99 1.19 40.55
CA ILE A 11 30.41 1.90 39.40
C ILE A 11 29.65 0.88 38.59
N ILE A 12 28.32 0.91 38.67
CA ILE A 12 27.43 0.13 37.83
C ILE A 12 27.42 0.80 36.43
N PHE A 13 28.18 0.24 35.51
CA PHE A 13 28.16 0.61 34.12
C PHE A 13 26.89 -0.01 33.48
N SER A 14 25.79 0.73 33.46
CA SER A 14 24.59 0.35 32.67
C SER A 14 24.89 0.55 31.20
N PRO A 15 24.75 -0.47 30.34
CA PRO A 15 24.80 -0.25 28.89
C PRO A 15 23.59 0.57 28.51
N ILE A 16 23.82 1.79 28.04
CA ILE A 16 22.83 2.59 27.34
C ILE A 16 22.52 1.84 26.05
N GLY A 17 21.42 1.10 26.06
CA GLY A 17 20.85 0.55 24.82
C GLY A 17 20.59 1.70 23.87
N ALA A 18 21.28 1.73 22.74
CA ALA A 18 20.94 2.62 21.64
C ALA A 18 19.51 2.28 21.20
N ALA A 19 18.56 3.07 21.66
CA ALA A 19 17.25 3.13 21.05
C ALA A 19 17.50 3.62 19.62
N GLU A 20 17.36 2.72 18.65
CA GLU A 20 17.27 3.12 17.25
C GLU A 20 16.03 4.01 17.15
N ALA A 21 16.23 5.32 17.24
CA ALA A 21 15.22 6.30 16.89
C ALA A 21 14.94 6.10 15.41
N SER A 22 13.86 5.41 15.09
CA SER A 22 13.25 5.51 13.78
C SER A 22 12.91 6.99 13.61
N VAL A 23 13.69 7.68 12.80
CA VAL A 23 13.37 9.03 12.34
C VAL A 23 12.13 8.87 11.48
N ASP A 24 10.97 8.98 12.11
CA ASP A 24 9.72 9.23 11.44
C ASP A 24 9.87 10.63 10.84
N LEU A 25 10.23 10.70 9.55
CA LEU A 25 10.19 11.93 8.78
C LEU A 25 8.71 12.30 8.68
N GLY A 26 8.23 12.99 9.73
CA GLY A 26 6.85 13.40 9.91
C GLY A 26 6.40 14.28 8.77
N VAL A 27 5.95 13.65 7.70
CA VAL A 27 5.01 14.29 6.80
C VAL A 27 3.75 14.48 7.64
N SER A 28 3.45 15.72 8.03
CA SER A 28 2.19 16.05 8.68
C SER A 28 1.04 15.68 7.74
N ILE A 29 0.51 14.49 7.96
CA ILE A 29 -0.65 14.00 7.22
C ILE A 29 -1.83 14.74 7.82
N GLY A 30 -2.43 15.66 7.07
CA GLY A 30 -3.65 16.33 7.50
C GLY A 30 -4.79 15.34 7.73
N GLU A 31 -5.80 15.75 8.50
CA GLU A 31 -7.00 14.93 8.79
C GLU A 31 -7.64 14.33 7.53
N GLU A 32 -7.58 15.03 6.39
CA GLU A 32 -8.08 14.55 5.09
C GLU A 32 -7.32 13.32 4.58
N GLY A 33 -6.00 13.27 4.77
CA GLY A 33 -5.18 12.10 4.36
C GLY A 33 -5.52 10.87 5.16
N LEU A 34 -5.70 11.03 6.47
CA LEU A 34 -6.10 9.95 7.37
C LEU A 34 -7.53 9.46 7.07
N LYS A 35 -8.48 10.38 6.88
CA LYS A 35 -9.84 10.05 6.47
C LYS A 35 -9.86 9.31 5.12
N GLY A 36 -9.04 9.74 4.17
CA GLY A 36 -8.88 9.05 2.89
C GLY A 36 -8.33 7.63 3.03
N PHE A 37 -7.44 7.39 3.99
CA PHE A 37 -6.91 6.06 4.29
C PHE A 37 -7.99 5.14 4.86
N TYR A 38 -8.77 5.60 5.84
CA TYR A 38 -9.87 4.81 6.42
C TYR A 38 -10.92 4.45 5.38
N LEU A 39 -11.34 5.42 4.56
CA LEU A 39 -12.26 5.17 3.46
C LEU A 39 -11.74 4.13 2.46
N ALA A 40 -10.43 4.14 2.18
CA ALA A 40 -9.81 3.13 1.32
C ALA A 40 -9.83 1.73 1.97
N VAL A 41 -9.60 1.64 3.30
CA VAL A 41 -9.71 0.40 4.08
C VAL A 41 -11.15 -0.15 4.03
N GLU A 42 -12.15 0.69 4.31
CA GLU A 42 -13.57 0.35 4.24
C GLU A 42 -13.93 -0.26 2.87
N ASN A 43 -13.57 0.45 1.81
CA ASN A 43 -13.88 0.04 0.44
C ASN A 43 -13.16 -1.26 0.05
N TYR A 44 -11.90 -1.44 0.43
CA TYR A 44 -11.12 -2.61 0.06
C TYR A 44 -11.57 -3.86 0.81
N TYR A 45 -11.74 -3.76 2.13
CA TYR A 45 -12.19 -4.88 2.95
C TYR A 45 -13.71 -5.04 2.98
N ARG A 46 -14.46 -4.11 2.36
CA ARG A 46 -15.94 -4.11 2.32
C ARG A 46 -16.55 -4.15 3.72
N VAL A 47 -16.02 -3.36 4.60
CA VAL A 47 -16.50 -3.18 5.97
C VAL A 47 -17.16 -1.81 6.11
N PRO A 48 -18.20 -1.67 6.94
CA PRO A 48 -18.80 -0.36 7.18
C PRO A 48 -17.87 0.53 8.01
N GLU A 49 -17.99 1.85 7.86
CA GLU A 49 -17.21 2.86 8.58
C GLU A 49 -17.13 2.59 10.09
N ARG A 50 -18.26 2.23 10.69
CA ARG A 50 -18.33 1.92 12.15
C ARG A 50 -17.33 0.85 12.59
N GLU A 51 -17.01 -0.13 11.75
CA GLU A 51 -16.04 -1.18 12.07
C GLU A 51 -14.63 -0.59 12.13
N VAL A 52 -14.26 0.29 11.19
CA VAL A 52 -12.96 0.97 11.18
C VAL A 52 -12.84 1.89 12.39
N VAL A 53 -13.90 2.63 12.72
CA VAL A 53 -13.98 3.48 13.93
C VAL A 53 -13.76 2.65 15.20
N VAL A 54 -14.41 1.49 15.32
CA VAL A 54 -14.21 0.59 16.47
C VAL A 54 -12.75 0.16 16.61
N VAL A 55 -12.07 -0.22 15.50
CA VAL A 55 -10.66 -0.62 15.55
C VAL A 55 -9.78 0.53 16.02
N ARG A 56 -9.99 1.73 15.47
CA ARG A 56 -9.26 2.94 15.85
C ARG A 56 -9.47 3.30 17.33
N ASP A 57 -10.71 3.27 17.81
CA ASP A 57 -11.08 3.65 19.19
C ASP A 57 -10.49 2.64 20.21
N ARG A 58 -10.11 1.44 19.78
CA ARG A 58 -9.35 0.47 20.56
C ARG A 58 -7.82 0.75 20.53
N HIS A 59 -7.39 1.92 20.02
CA HIS A 59 -5.99 2.38 19.96
C HIS A 59 -5.07 1.45 19.15
N ILE A 60 -5.60 0.78 18.13
CA ILE A 60 -4.79 0.09 17.14
C ILE A 60 -4.17 1.15 16.21
N PRO A 61 -2.84 1.14 16.00
CA PRO A 61 -2.18 2.09 15.09
C PRO A 61 -2.78 2.06 13.69
N ASP A 62 -2.85 3.22 13.03
CA ASP A 62 -3.52 3.36 11.73
C ASP A 62 -3.04 2.35 10.68
N GLU A 63 -1.72 2.15 10.58
CA GLU A 63 -1.13 1.19 9.64
C GLU A 63 -1.40 -0.28 10.00
N GLU A 64 -1.83 -0.56 11.23
CA GLU A 64 -2.19 -1.91 11.68
C GLU A 64 -3.69 -2.22 11.43
N ILE A 65 -4.54 -1.20 11.21
CA ILE A 65 -5.96 -1.39 10.93
C ILE A 65 -6.21 -2.35 9.74
N PRO A 66 -5.49 -2.21 8.60
CA PRO A 66 -5.59 -3.18 7.51
C PRO A 66 -5.25 -4.61 7.91
N VAL A 67 -4.33 -4.81 8.88
CA VAL A 67 -3.95 -6.15 9.35
C VAL A 67 -5.08 -6.82 10.10
N VAL A 68 -5.81 -6.05 10.93
CA VAL A 68 -7.00 -6.55 11.64
C VAL A 68 -8.02 -7.13 10.66
N PHE A 69 -8.40 -6.36 9.65
CA PHE A 69 -9.39 -6.81 8.66
C PHE A 69 -8.88 -7.91 7.75
N PHE A 70 -7.61 -7.86 7.37
CA PHE A 70 -6.97 -8.91 6.59
C PHE A 70 -7.04 -10.27 7.31
N LEU A 71 -6.65 -10.30 8.58
CA LEU A 71 -6.69 -11.53 9.38
C LEU A 71 -8.13 -11.97 9.66
N ALA A 72 -9.03 -11.05 10.00
CA ALA A 72 -10.42 -11.35 10.25
C ALA A 72 -11.08 -12.05 9.04
N GLN A 73 -10.86 -11.54 7.83
CA GLN A 73 -11.37 -12.15 6.60
C GLN A 73 -10.75 -13.52 6.32
N ARG A 74 -9.43 -13.66 6.50
CA ARG A 74 -8.73 -14.93 6.23
C ARG A 74 -9.06 -16.01 7.23
N ALA A 75 -9.28 -15.63 8.49
CA ALA A 75 -9.63 -16.51 9.60
C ALA A 75 -11.14 -16.82 9.67
N HIS A 76 -11.97 -16.11 8.88
CA HIS A 76 -13.43 -16.12 9.05
C HIS A 76 -13.84 -15.78 10.49
N ALA A 77 -13.09 -14.87 11.13
CA ALA A 77 -13.30 -14.43 12.50
C ALA A 77 -13.81 -12.99 12.56
N ARG A 78 -14.40 -12.61 13.70
CA ARG A 78 -14.81 -11.23 13.93
C ARG A 78 -13.57 -10.34 14.17
N PRO A 79 -13.52 -9.09 13.66
CA PRO A 79 -12.41 -8.16 13.91
C PRO A 79 -12.12 -7.99 15.40
N SER A 80 -13.16 -7.98 16.27
CA SER A 80 -12.96 -7.88 17.72
C SER A 80 -12.09 -8.98 18.30
N ALA A 81 -12.20 -10.22 17.81
CA ALA A 81 -11.35 -11.32 18.29
C ALA A 81 -9.87 -11.10 17.92
N ILE A 82 -9.59 -10.58 16.73
CA ILE A 82 -8.23 -10.21 16.31
C ILE A 82 -7.66 -9.09 17.18
N ILE A 83 -8.48 -8.06 17.45
CA ILE A 83 -8.12 -6.92 18.30
C ILE A 83 -7.79 -7.39 19.72
N ASP A 84 -8.61 -8.25 20.31
CA ASP A 84 -8.43 -8.72 21.69
C ASP A 84 -7.09 -9.46 21.84
N PHE A 85 -6.67 -10.29 20.87
CA PHE A 85 -5.35 -10.90 20.86
C PHE A 85 -4.23 -9.86 20.70
N ARG A 86 -4.42 -8.85 19.84
CA ARG A 86 -3.41 -7.80 19.65
C ARG A 86 -3.20 -6.99 20.93
N LEU A 87 -4.27 -6.59 21.60
CA LEU A 87 -4.23 -5.86 22.85
C LEU A 87 -3.71 -6.70 24.03
N ALA A 88 -3.81 -8.03 23.94
CA ALA A 88 -3.15 -8.94 24.86
C ALA A 88 -1.63 -9.09 24.58
N GLY A 89 -1.06 -8.27 23.67
CA GLY A 89 0.37 -8.23 23.38
C GLY A 89 0.87 -9.31 22.42
N ARG A 90 0.00 -10.02 21.71
CA ARG A 90 0.42 -11.02 20.74
C ARG A 90 0.93 -10.36 19.46
N SER A 91 1.97 -10.95 18.86
CA SER A 91 2.45 -10.54 17.54
C SER A 91 1.42 -10.86 16.44
N TRP A 92 1.46 -10.13 15.34
CA TRP A 92 0.59 -10.40 14.19
C TRP A 92 0.77 -11.81 13.62
N LEU A 93 2.00 -12.32 13.66
CA LEU A 93 2.28 -13.70 13.23
C LEU A 93 1.65 -14.71 14.21
N ASP A 94 1.79 -14.52 15.53
CA ASP A 94 1.18 -15.42 16.52
C ASP A 94 -0.34 -15.43 16.43
N ILE A 95 -0.94 -14.26 16.17
CA ILE A 95 -2.39 -14.18 15.94
C ILE A 95 -2.77 -14.98 14.69
N SER A 96 -2.05 -14.82 13.57
CA SER A 96 -2.33 -15.59 12.36
C SER A 96 -2.22 -17.10 12.58
N LEU A 97 -1.16 -17.54 13.27
CA LEU A 97 -0.93 -18.94 13.60
C LEU A 97 -2.02 -19.52 14.53
N HIS A 98 -2.52 -18.71 15.49
CA HIS A 98 -3.65 -19.10 16.35
C HIS A 98 -4.90 -19.46 15.56
N PHE A 99 -5.14 -18.77 14.45
CA PHE A 99 -6.26 -19.05 13.53
C PHE A 99 -5.88 -20.06 12.42
N GLY A 100 -4.76 -20.78 12.54
CA GLY A 100 -4.33 -21.79 11.57
C GLY A 100 -3.76 -21.21 10.27
N LEU A 101 -3.53 -19.89 10.23
CA LEU A 101 -2.98 -19.18 9.06
C LEU A 101 -1.47 -19.06 9.19
N GLY A 102 -0.74 -19.64 8.24
CA GLY A 102 0.73 -19.56 8.21
C GLY A 102 1.25 -18.28 7.56
N PRO A 103 2.57 -18.01 7.64
CA PRO A 103 3.20 -16.82 7.07
C PRO A 103 3.00 -16.68 5.55
N GLU A 104 2.72 -17.76 4.86
CA GLU A 104 2.47 -17.76 3.41
C GLU A 104 1.34 -16.83 2.98
N ILE A 105 0.37 -16.55 3.85
CA ILE A 105 -0.76 -15.65 3.54
C ILE A 105 -0.32 -14.20 3.31
N PHE A 106 0.82 -13.79 3.90
CA PHE A 106 1.33 -12.42 3.81
C PHE A 106 2.15 -12.18 2.53
N TYR A 107 2.61 -13.24 1.86
CA TYR A 107 3.45 -13.09 0.66
C TYR A 107 2.73 -12.35 -0.46
N VAL A 108 3.33 -11.27 -0.95
CA VAL A 108 2.86 -10.51 -2.12
C VAL A 108 3.81 -10.80 -3.28
N PRO A 109 3.34 -11.36 -4.40
CA PRO A 109 4.20 -11.63 -5.54
C PRO A 109 4.78 -10.34 -6.14
N VAL A 110 6.07 -10.35 -6.41
CA VAL A 110 6.80 -9.30 -7.14
C VAL A 110 7.57 -9.94 -8.29
N ARG A 111 7.96 -9.14 -9.28
CA ARG A 111 8.76 -9.65 -10.41
C ARG A 111 10.12 -10.12 -9.91
N GLU A 112 10.60 -11.25 -10.43
CA GLU A 112 11.87 -11.87 -10.02
C GLU A 112 13.10 -10.97 -10.26
N THR A 113 13.00 -10.08 -11.24
CA THR A 113 14.08 -9.14 -11.59
C THR A 113 14.21 -7.96 -10.62
N VAL A 114 13.29 -7.83 -9.68
CA VAL A 114 13.30 -6.71 -8.73
C VAL A 114 14.17 -7.05 -7.53
N VAL A 115 15.14 -6.19 -7.26
CA VAL A 115 15.89 -6.22 -5.99
C VAL A 115 15.00 -5.53 -4.93
N VAL A 116 14.61 -6.31 -3.94
CA VAL A 116 13.75 -5.81 -2.85
C VAL A 116 14.64 -5.30 -1.72
N GLY A 117 14.61 -3.98 -1.51
CA GLY A 117 15.32 -3.29 -0.43
C GLY A 117 14.48 -3.15 0.85
N PRO A 118 15.01 -2.43 1.86
CA PRO A 118 14.25 -2.08 3.06
C PRO A 118 12.97 -1.31 2.72
N PRO A 119 11.89 -1.46 3.53
CA PRO A 119 11.76 -2.33 4.69
C PRO A 119 11.40 -3.78 4.36
N TYR A 120 11.24 -4.14 3.10
CA TYR A 120 10.72 -5.45 2.66
C TYR A 120 11.80 -6.52 2.50
N GLY A 121 13.07 -6.12 2.36
CA GLY A 121 14.17 -7.03 1.97
C GLY A 121 14.33 -8.24 2.89
N LYS A 122 14.15 -8.05 4.21
CA LYS A 122 14.23 -9.12 5.20
C LYS A 122 13.14 -10.16 4.99
N ALA A 123 11.88 -9.73 4.92
CA ALA A 123 10.74 -10.61 4.71
C ALA A 123 10.85 -11.41 3.39
N TYR A 124 11.14 -10.71 2.28
CA TYR A 124 11.33 -11.37 0.98
C TYR A 124 12.54 -12.31 0.97
N GLY A 125 13.61 -11.97 1.70
CA GLY A 125 14.77 -12.85 1.90
C GLY A 125 14.39 -14.19 2.52
N HIS A 126 13.49 -14.20 3.50
CA HIS A 126 12.97 -15.42 4.09
C HIS A 126 12.20 -16.27 3.08
N TYR A 127 11.28 -15.67 2.30
CA TYR A 127 10.51 -16.38 1.28
C TYR A 127 11.40 -16.90 0.14
N LYS A 128 12.42 -16.14 -0.28
CA LYS A 128 13.34 -16.55 -1.35
C LYS A 128 14.26 -17.70 -0.94
N LYS A 129 14.68 -17.74 0.32
CA LYS A 129 15.60 -18.76 0.85
C LYS A 129 14.96 -20.11 1.08
N LYS A 130 13.63 -20.18 1.19
CA LYS A 130 12.88 -21.42 1.51
C LYS A 130 11.96 -21.83 0.36
N PRO A 131 11.90 -23.12 0.03
CA PRO A 131 10.89 -23.61 -0.89
C PRO A 131 9.48 -23.39 -0.31
N LYS A 132 8.48 -23.18 -1.16
CA LYS A 132 7.10 -22.84 -0.74
C LYS A 132 6.52 -23.79 0.32
N LYS A 133 6.83 -25.08 0.23
CA LYS A 133 6.39 -26.10 1.21
C LYS A 133 6.90 -25.84 2.64
N GLN A 134 7.97 -25.06 2.78
CA GLN A 134 8.56 -24.71 4.08
C GLN A 134 8.19 -23.27 4.54
N TRP A 135 7.37 -22.54 3.81
CA TRP A 135 7.02 -21.16 4.19
C TRP A 135 6.32 -21.07 5.53
N ARG A 136 5.64 -22.12 5.98
CA ARG A 136 5.06 -22.19 7.33
C ARG A 136 6.07 -22.03 8.48
N THR A 137 7.36 -22.21 8.21
CA THR A 137 8.44 -22.07 9.20
C THR A 137 9.11 -20.69 9.15
N ILE A 138 8.60 -19.76 8.34
CA ILE A 138 9.10 -18.39 8.26
C ILE A 138 8.62 -17.63 9.49
N VAL A 139 9.54 -16.87 10.11
CA VAL A 139 9.23 -15.94 11.19
C VAL A 139 9.24 -14.53 10.61
N LEU A 140 8.13 -13.83 10.77
CA LEU A 140 7.95 -12.43 10.39
C LEU A 140 7.80 -11.59 11.65
N SER A 141 8.41 -10.42 11.67
CA SER A 141 8.15 -9.40 12.68
C SER A 141 6.80 -8.72 12.42
N ASP A 142 6.28 -8.00 13.42
CA ASP A 142 5.08 -7.18 13.25
C ASP A 142 5.25 -6.15 12.13
N ALA A 143 6.40 -5.51 12.04
CA ALA A 143 6.71 -4.59 10.96
C ALA A 143 6.69 -5.27 9.57
N ASP A 144 7.19 -6.50 9.44
CA ASP A 144 7.11 -7.27 8.19
C ASP A 144 5.65 -7.52 7.81
N VAL A 145 4.81 -7.95 8.76
CA VAL A 145 3.39 -8.21 8.53
C VAL A 145 2.65 -6.94 8.11
N VAL A 146 2.84 -5.84 8.85
CA VAL A 146 2.23 -4.54 8.54
C VAL A 146 2.64 -4.07 7.14
N ASN A 147 3.92 -4.14 6.80
CA ASN A 147 4.42 -3.74 5.49
C ASN A 147 3.82 -4.61 4.37
N LEU A 148 3.77 -5.93 4.53
CA LEU A 148 3.26 -6.84 3.49
C LEU A 148 1.74 -6.72 3.28
N VAL A 149 0.97 -6.55 4.38
CA VAL A 149 -0.48 -6.39 4.29
C VAL A 149 -0.84 -5.05 3.64
N ASN A 150 -0.20 -3.95 4.04
CA ASN A 150 -0.45 -2.65 3.43
C ASN A 150 0.03 -2.59 1.97
N LEU A 151 1.16 -3.25 1.65
CA LEU A 151 1.61 -3.40 0.26
C LEU A 151 0.53 -4.05 -0.60
N ARG A 152 -0.04 -5.16 -0.13
CA ARG A 152 -1.16 -5.85 -0.81
C ARG A 152 -2.36 -4.94 -0.93
N PHE A 153 -2.80 -4.36 0.20
CA PHE A 153 -3.97 -3.49 0.25
C PHE A 153 -3.90 -2.36 -0.79
N ILE A 154 -2.83 -1.56 -0.74
CA ILE A 154 -2.68 -0.42 -1.65
C ILE A 154 -2.52 -0.87 -3.12
N SER A 155 -1.74 -1.93 -3.36
CA SER A 155 -1.55 -2.45 -4.71
C SER A 155 -2.86 -2.95 -5.32
N ASP A 156 -3.62 -3.73 -4.58
CA ASP A 156 -4.87 -4.33 -5.07
C ASP A 156 -5.99 -3.29 -5.19
N HIS A 157 -6.13 -2.39 -4.19
CA HIS A 157 -7.16 -1.37 -4.18
C HIS A 157 -7.00 -0.37 -5.33
N TYR A 158 -5.79 0.13 -5.52
CA TYR A 158 -5.50 1.15 -6.53
C TYR A 158 -5.04 0.59 -7.87
N LYS A 159 -4.88 -0.74 -8.00
CA LYS A 159 -4.37 -1.42 -9.19
C LYS A 159 -2.94 -0.97 -9.54
N TYR A 160 -2.12 -0.79 -8.52
CA TYR A 160 -0.70 -0.49 -8.67
C TYR A 160 0.12 -1.78 -8.63
N LYS A 161 1.24 -1.77 -9.35
CA LYS A 161 2.23 -2.84 -9.21
C LYS A 161 2.85 -2.76 -7.82
N PRO A 162 3.02 -3.88 -7.09
CA PRO A 162 3.62 -3.87 -5.76
C PRO A 162 4.96 -3.11 -5.70
N GLU A 163 5.79 -3.22 -6.74
CA GLU A 163 7.09 -2.57 -6.80
C GLU A 163 7.00 -1.03 -6.77
N LYS A 164 5.91 -0.46 -7.33
CA LYS A 164 5.67 0.98 -7.24
C LYS A 164 5.38 1.41 -5.79
N VAL A 165 4.54 0.64 -5.08
CA VAL A 165 4.22 0.91 -3.67
C VAL A 165 5.44 0.72 -2.79
N MET A 166 6.24 -0.34 -3.03
CA MET A 166 7.51 -0.56 -2.32
C MET A 166 8.44 0.64 -2.45
N LYS A 167 8.59 1.18 -3.66
CA LYS A 167 9.46 2.33 -3.91
C LYS A 167 9.01 3.59 -3.15
N LEU A 168 7.70 3.80 -3.01
CA LEU A 168 7.17 4.90 -2.20
C LEU A 168 7.49 4.69 -0.70
N ARG A 169 7.41 3.45 -0.22
CA ARG A 169 7.73 3.10 1.17
C ARG A 169 9.24 3.20 1.47
N GLU A 170 10.11 2.80 0.55
CA GLU A 170 11.58 2.95 0.64
C GLU A 170 12.00 4.41 0.85
N GLY A 171 11.23 5.38 0.34
CA GLY A 171 11.40 6.81 0.57
C GLY A 171 11.02 7.29 1.98
N GLY A 172 10.73 6.39 2.93
CA GLY A 172 10.41 6.73 4.32
C GLY A 172 8.95 7.13 4.58
N LYS A 173 8.07 7.11 3.57
CA LYS A 173 6.66 7.45 3.75
C LYS A 173 5.91 6.34 4.48
N ASN A 174 5.05 6.70 5.43
CA ASN A 174 4.10 5.77 6.01
C ASN A 174 2.95 5.46 5.03
N PHE A 175 2.14 4.44 5.31
CA PHE A 175 1.12 4.00 4.36
C PHE A 175 -0.07 4.95 4.25
N VAL A 176 -0.34 5.76 5.27
CA VAL A 176 -1.35 6.82 5.20
C VAL A 176 -0.92 7.88 4.19
N ALA A 177 0.37 8.32 4.24
CA ALA A 177 0.94 9.26 3.28
C ALA A 177 0.99 8.69 1.86
N ILE A 178 1.36 7.41 1.71
CA ILE A 178 1.37 6.73 0.41
C ILE A 178 -0.05 6.69 -0.17
N ASN A 179 -1.04 6.38 0.64
CA ASN A 179 -2.44 6.36 0.22
C ASN A 179 -2.92 7.74 -0.27
N ASP A 180 -2.60 8.80 0.48
CA ASP A 180 -2.95 10.18 0.12
C ASP A 180 -2.30 10.59 -1.21
N GLU A 181 -1.01 10.28 -1.40
CA GLU A 181 -0.29 10.54 -2.65
C GLU A 181 -0.93 9.81 -3.84
N VAL A 182 -1.29 8.54 -3.67
CA VAL A 182 -1.95 7.74 -4.70
C VAL A 182 -3.32 8.32 -5.07
N ILE A 183 -4.09 8.79 -4.10
CA ILE A 183 -5.38 9.46 -4.34
C ILE A 183 -5.17 10.74 -5.15
N LYS A 184 -4.20 11.57 -4.75
CA LYS A 184 -3.87 12.84 -5.45
C LYS A 184 -3.40 12.60 -6.88
N GLU A 185 -2.54 11.61 -7.10
CA GLU A 185 -2.07 11.22 -8.45
C GLU A 185 -3.24 10.81 -9.35
N LYS A 186 -4.17 9.99 -8.83
CA LYS A 186 -5.34 9.55 -9.59
C LYS A 186 -6.33 10.68 -9.89
N LYS A 187 -6.53 11.60 -8.97
CA LYS A 187 -7.39 12.79 -9.20
C LYS A 187 -6.75 13.72 -10.24
N GLY A 188 -5.45 14.00 -10.13
CA GLY A 188 -4.71 14.85 -11.07
C GLY A 188 -4.60 14.27 -12.49
N GLY A 189 -4.48 12.93 -12.61
CA GLY A 189 -4.47 12.24 -13.91
C GLY A 189 -5.81 12.33 -14.65
N LYS A 190 -6.93 12.33 -13.93
CA LYS A 190 -8.27 12.50 -14.53
C LYS A 190 -8.53 13.94 -15.02
N GLY A 191 -7.92 14.95 -14.40
CA GLY A 191 -8.03 16.36 -14.83
C GLY A 191 -7.32 16.63 -16.16
N LYS A 192 -6.14 16.05 -16.37
CA LYS A 192 -5.36 16.22 -17.61
C LYS A 192 -6.00 15.58 -18.85
N VAL A 193 -6.85 14.57 -18.69
CA VAL A 193 -7.56 13.94 -19.80
C VAL A 193 -8.80 14.77 -20.23
N LYS A 194 -9.42 15.52 -19.32
CA LYS A 194 -10.57 16.39 -19.64
C LYS A 194 -10.16 17.71 -20.32
N GLU A 195 -9.00 18.27 -19.99
CA GLU A 195 -8.53 19.51 -20.63
C GLU A 195 -8.03 19.33 -22.07
N LYS A 196 -7.62 18.11 -22.47
CA LYS A 196 -7.18 17.84 -23.85
C LYS A 196 -8.31 17.59 -24.85
N GLY A 197 -9.56 17.53 -24.39
CA GLY A 197 -10.74 17.25 -25.21
C GLY A 197 -11.57 18.49 -25.62
N GLU A 198 -11.29 19.70 -25.12
CA GLU A 198 -12.18 20.87 -25.29
C GLU A 198 -11.51 22.08 -25.94
N SER A 199 -10.40 21.89 -26.63
CA SER A 199 -9.74 22.94 -27.41
C SER A 199 -9.69 22.55 -28.89
N GLY A 200 -10.81 22.69 -29.57
CA GLY A 200 -10.85 22.49 -31.03
C GLY A 200 -12.22 22.72 -31.65
N LYS A 201 -12.57 23.96 -31.87
CA LYS A 201 -13.28 24.55 -33.03
C LYS A 201 -14.28 25.62 -32.62
N ARG A 202 -13.79 26.84 -32.53
CA ARG A 202 -14.55 28.01 -32.99
C ARG A 202 -13.74 28.59 -34.14
N GLY A 203 -14.17 28.29 -35.36
CA GLY A 203 -13.72 28.91 -36.59
C GLY A 203 -14.87 29.70 -37.16
N ASP A 204 -14.65 30.99 -37.23
CA ASP A 204 -15.51 32.03 -37.74
C ASP A 204 -16.03 31.75 -39.16
N GLY A 205 -17.31 31.96 -39.34
CA GLY A 205 -17.97 32.04 -40.64
C GLY A 205 -17.62 33.32 -41.34
N LYS A 206 -17.15 33.23 -42.57
CA LYS A 206 -17.22 34.34 -43.53
C LYS A 206 -17.71 33.80 -44.87
N GLU A 207 -18.96 34.14 -45.14
CA GLU A 207 -19.64 34.10 -46.43
C GLU A 207 -18.80 34.74 -47.52
N LYS A 208 -18.63 34.07 -48.67
CA LYS A 208 -18.64 34.74 -49.97
C LYS A 208 -19.07 33.77 -51.09
N ASN A 209 -20.15 34.16 -51.69
CA ASN A 209 -20.83 33.71 -52.86
C ASN A 209 -19.97 33.85 -54.12
N LYS A 210 -20.04 32.92 -55.09
CA LYS A 210 -20.25 33.02 -56.51
C LYS A 210 -19.62 31.90 -57.34
N GLY A 211 -20.43 31.32 -58.21
CA GLY A 211 -20.02 31.02 -59.60
C GLY A 211 -20.07 29.56 -60.01
N LYS A 212 -21.18 29.14 -60.59
CA LYS A 212 -21.34 28.36 -61.84
C LYS A 212 -20.08 27.73 -62.45
N GLU A 213 -20.05 26.46 -62.78
CA GLU A 213 -20.36 25.92 -64.06
C GLU A 213 -20.16 24.40 -64.19
N LYS A 214 -20.92 23.85 -65.10
CA LYS A 214 -21.12 22.51 -65.62
C LYS A 214 -19.82 21.76 -66.01
N GLY A 215 -19.80 20.42 -65.81
CA GLY A 215 -18.90 19.52 -66.49
C GLY A 215 -19.30 18.06 -66.33
N ASN A 216 -19.97 17.57 -67.34
CA ASN A 216 -20.44 16.22 -67.64
C ASN A 216 -19.23 15.31 -67.95
N GLY A 217 -19.18 14.04 -67.47
CA GLY A 217 -18.10 13.11 -67.80
C GLY A 217 -18.39 11.69 -67.32
N ASN A 218 -19.10 10.97 -68.16
CA ASN A 218 -19.39 9.55 -68.12
C ASN A 218 -18.10 8.69 -68.26
N GLY A 219 -17.98 7.60 -67.59
CA GLY A 219 -16.84 6.69 -67.73
C GLY A 219 -17.04 5.36 -67.05
N ASN A 220 -17.66 4.45 -67.69
CA ASN A 220 -17.92 3.04 -67.45
C ASN A 220 -16.60 2.23 -67.50
N GLY A 221 -16.41 1.25 -66.61
CA GLY A 221 -15.25 0.35 -66.67
C GLY A 221 -15.36 -0.85 -65.77
N LYS A 222 -15.95 -1.91 -66.26
CA LYS A 222 -15.93 -3.31 -65.77
C LYS A 222 -14.52 -3.89 -65.75
N GLY A 223 -14.24 -4.76 -64.83
CA GLY A 223 -13.06 -5.64 -64.86
C GLY A 223 -13.05 -6.71 -63.75
N LYS A 224 -13.50 -7.85 -64.09
CA LYS A 224 -13.46 -9.17 -63.47
C LYS A 224 -12.03 -9.71 -63.33
N GLY A 225 -11.86 -10.68 -62.38
CA GLY A 225 -10.92 -11.81 -62.48
C GLY A 225 -10.18 -12.16 -61.18
N LYS A 226 -10.65 -13.12 -60.45
CA LYS A 226 -10.14 -14.51 -60.24
C LYS A 226 -8.61 -14.66 -60.25
N LYS A 227 -8.03 -15.04 -59.14
CA LYS A 227 -7.65 -16.39 -58.74
C LYS A 227 -7.20 -16.37 -57.27
#